data_0169e53183f33b4be7f18ad361f2c57d
#
_entry.id   0169e53183f33b4be7f18ad361f2c57d
#
_cell.length_a   1.000
_cell.length_b   1.000
_cell.length_c   1.000
_cell.angle_alpha   90.00
_cell.angle_beta   90.00
_cell.angle_gamma   90.00
#
_symmetry.space_group_name_H-M   'P 1'
#
loop_
_entity.id
_entity.type
_entity.pdbx_description
1 polymer ?
#
loop_
_entity_poly.entity_id
_entity_poly.type
_entity_poly.pdbx_seq_one_letter_code
_entity_poly.pdbx_strand_id
1 'polypeptide(L)'
;TLVEAPAAGGRVEIPIEANCDFDVCFGEQGWIYDFSKEDGKLILFVYANYNGTDKSANVTLTPTTNISKKFTFKLNQKSETYAGALIQANGGFKNNIESLVKANGGVIADVKKVNIIGHSDKYKGFTKSSLPDNVWRIAGNDKNLPHNVYMEWDAANATITVSTPGAIVSTGNTCSAMFANCSGLEEVDLSGLDISLCTNMAGMFNQCRKLKSVDLTPLNTSKVTNMSGIFTLCESLESVNVKGLNTSIVTSMNSLFDRCYSLKSVDISSWNTDKVRTFNRMFWNCQKLTDVKMNCSKTSLEETGVKEMFTNCYLLPKVDMSSFDFHNANDFTSIFSNCKSLQTVVFGKSNTSNIIYMKNAFAGVGGNGEFTCVDADFSSATIMDSAFKGCTATSINLSGWKTTSVQNLSSTFADCGNAKKINISGWSAENVTSIGGMFNSAYIEEIDLGPNFNVPSNVNIDYWFYCTSSMSKKATLKCSRATYDLIQIFTNTTGGLNSKSFLTQYCTYSVY
;
A
#
# COMPACT_ATOMS: atom_id res chain seq x y z
N THR A 1 -29.35 24.58 -17.42
CA THR A 1 -30.16 23.88 -16.39
C THR A 1 -29.44 23.96 -15.07
N LEU A 2 -30.16 24.23 -14.00
CA LEU A 2 -29.65 24.24 -12.62
C LEU A 2 -30.12 22.97 -11.94
N VAL A 3 -29.20 22.29 -11.29
CA VAL A 3 -29.45 21.09 -10.47
C VAL A 3 -29.02 21.40 -9.03
N GLU A 4 -29.86 21.10 -8.07
CA GLU A 4 -29.56 21.30 -6.66
C GLU A 4 -29.12 19.95 -6.04
N ALA A 5 -27.96 19.95 -5.38
CA ALA A 5 -27.48 18.84 -4.59
C ALA A 5 -27.87 19.02 -3.11
N PRO A 6 -28.21 17.95 -2.38
CA PRO A 6 -28.52 18.06 -0.96
C PRO A 6 -27.28 18.53 -0.17
N ALA A 7 -27.50 19.39 0.83
CA ALA A 7 -26.42 19.84 1.72
C ALA A 7 -25.77 18.67 2.47
N ALA A 8 -26.55 17.66 2.81
CA ALA A 8 -26.08 16.42 3.44
C ALA A 8 -25.17 15.56 2.54
N GLY A 9 -25.01 15.95 1.28
CA GLY A 9 -24.26 15.11 0.33
C GLY A 9 -25.05 13.90 -0.14
N GLY A 10 -24.32 12.93 -0.72
CA GLY A 10 -24.90 11.67 -1.18
C GLY A 10 -25.12 11.63 -2.70
N ARG A 11 -26.14 10.90 -3.12
CA ARG A 11 -26.43 10.60 -4.52
C ARG A 11 -27.35 11.68 -5.13
N VAL A 12 -26.93 12.28 -6.23
CA VAL A 12 -27.70 13.25 -7.02
C VAL A 12 -28.07 12.61 -8.35
N GLU A 13 -29.34 12.36 -8.60
CA GLU A 13 -29.83 11.73 -9.84
C GLU A 13 -30.26 12.81 -10.84
N ILE A 14 -29.72 12.75 -12.04
CA ILE A 14 -29.97 13.68 -13.12
C ILE A 14 -30.50 12.88 -14.31
N PRO A 15 -31.81 13.01 -14.66
CA PRO A 15 -32.33 12.35 -15.84
C PRO A 15 -31.64 12.87 -17.10
N ILE A 16 -31.20 11.95 -17.96
CA ILE A 16 -30.54 12.28 -19.22
C ILE A 16 -31.17 11.49 -20.35
N GLU A 17 -31.70 12.21 -21.34
CA GLU A 17 -32.10 11.64 -22.62
C GLU A 17 -30.92 11.79 -23.58
N ALA A 18 -30.09 10.75 -23.72
CA ALA A 18 -28.98 10.71 -24.66
C ALA A 18 -29.12 9.52 -25.60
N ASN A 19 -28.86 9.77 -26.88
CA ASN A 19 -28.85 8.72 -27.93
C ASN A 19 -27.43 8.22 -28.24
N CYS A 20 -26.44 8.61 -27.46
CA CYS A 20 -25.05 8.18 -27.55
C CYS A 20 -24.39 8.22 -26.17
N ASP A 21 -23.25 7.53 -26.03
CA ASP A 21 -22.43 7.64 -24.83
C ASP A 21 -21.74 9.01 -24.74
N PHE A 22 -21.33 9.41 -23.53
CA PHE A 22 -20.73 10.72 -23.26
C PHE A 22 -19.71 10.65 -22.12
N ASP A 23 -18.73 11.55 -22.18
CA ASP A 23 -17.78 11.79 -21.08
C ASP A 23 -18.34 12.84 -20.13
N VAL A 24 -18.02 12.70 -18.85
CA VAL A 24 -18.45 13.60 -17.78
C VAL A 24 -17.23 14.34 -17.23
N CYS A 25 -17.31 15.68 -17.21
CA CYS A 25 -16.28 16.53 -16.64
C CYS A 25 -16.91 17.55 -15.70
N PHE A 26 -16.46 17.59 -14.44
CA PHE A 26 -16.89 18.57 -13.43
C PHE A 26 -15.71 19.33 -12.79
N GLY A 27 -14.51 19.18 -13.36
CA GLY A 27 -13.29 19.83 -12.86
C GLY A 27 -12.85 19.33 -11.49
N GLU A 28 -11.80 19.96 -10.96
CA GLU A 28 -11.22 19.60 -9.63
C GLU A 28 -11.97 20.29 -8.48
N GLN A 29 -13.27 20.04 -8.36
CA GLN A 29 -14.10 20.73 -7.36
C GLN A 29 -13.94 20.15 -5.94
N GLY A 30 -13.38 18.96 -5.79
CA GLY A 30 -13.12 18.33 -4.49
C GLY A 30 -14.35 17.95 -3.65
N TRP A 31 -15.56 18.36 -4.07
CA TRP A 31 -16.81 18.03 -3.39
C TRP A 31 -17.76 17.14 -4.21
N ILE A 32 -17.51 17.00 -5.52
CA ILE A 32 -18.06 15.95 -6.37
C ILE A 32 -16.97 14.90 -6.46
N TYR A 33 -17.18 13.71 -5.91
CA TYR A 33 -16.09 12.73 -5.78
C TYR A 33 -16.22 11.54 -6.73
N ASP A 34 -17.42 11.28 -7.28
CA ASP A 34 -17.61 10.19 -8.24
C ASP A 34 -18.85 10.41 -9.10
N PHE A 35 -19.01 9.60 -10.15
CA PHE A 35 -20.22 9.54 -10.94
C PHE A 35 -20.45 8.11 -11.45
N SER A 36 -21.73 7.78 -11.75
CA SER A 36 -22.10 6.59 -12.51
C SER A 36 -23.15 6.96 -13.57
N LYS A 37 -23.25 6.12 -14.60
CA LYS A 37 -24.28 6.21 -15.63
C LYS A 37 -25.20 5.01 -15.44
N GLU A 38 -26.46 5.28 -15.19
CA GLU A 38 -27.51 4.28 -15.06
C GLU A 38 -28.56 4.52 -16.14
N ASP A 39 -29.47 3.59 -16.39
CA ASP A 39 -30.49 3.70 -17.45
C ASP A 39 -31.22 5.05 -17.42
N GLY A 40 -30.89 5.92 -18.40
CA GLY A 40 -31.48 7.25 -18.53
C GLY A 40 -31.09 8.27 -17.46
N LYS A 41 -30.05 8.01 -16.65
CA LYS A 41 -29.62 8.91 -15.59
C LYS A 41 -28.11 9.05 -15.51
N LEU A 42 -27.63 10.26 -15.20
CA LEU A 42 -26.31 10.51 -14.63
C LEU A 42 -26.46 10.60 -13.12
N ILE A 43 -25.67 9.82 -12.41
CA ILE A 43 -25.60 9.88 -10.96
C ILE A 43 -24.30 10.58 -10.59
N LEU A 44 -24.39 11.66 -9.81
CA LEU A 44 -23.24 12.31 -9.20
C LEU A 44 -23.22 12.02 -7.71
N PHE A 45 -22.04 11.72 -7.19
CA PHE A 45 -21.82 11.51 -5.76
C PHE A 45 -21.12 12.75 -5.19
N VAL A 46 -21.72 13.37 -4.19
CA VAL A 46 -21.26 14.64 -3.61
C VAL A 46 -21.05 14.50 -2.10
N TYR A 47 -20.00 15.17 -1.60
CA TYR A 47 -19.81 15.30 -0.16
C TYR A 47 -20.79 16.29 0.46
N ALA A 48 -21.03 16.13 1.76
CA ALA A 48 -21.79 17.10 2.53
C ALA A 48 -21.16 18.51 2.51
N ASN A 49 -21.99 19.53 2.60
CA ASN A 49 -21.59 20.94 2.60
C ASN A 49 -22.07 21.69 3.84
N TYR A 50 -21.30 21.64 4.91
CA TYR A 50 -21.59 22.29 6.19
C TYR A 50 -20.56 23.39 6.55
N ASN A 51 -19.85 23.93 5.58
CA ASN A 51 -18.77 24.88 5.82
C ASN A 51 -19.19 26.37 5.79
N GLY A 52 -20.48 26.62 5.73
CA GLY A 52 -21.02 28.00 5.76
C GLY A 52 -21.00 28.73 4.40
N THR A 53 -20.54 28.07 3.32
CA THR A 53 -20.50 28.67 1.97
C THR A 53 -21.14 27.75 0.94
N ASP A 54 -22.00 28.27 0.10
CA ASP A 54 -22.61 27.54 -1.01
C ASP A 54 -21.54 27.12 -2.02
N LYS A 55 -21.66 25.89 -2.52
CA LYS A 55 -20.79 25.35 -3.55
C LYS A 55 -21.49 25.34 -4.91
N SER A 56 -20.72 25.48 -5.97
CA SER A 56 -21.21 25.47 -7.33
C SER A 56 -20.16 24.89 -8.27
N ALA A 57 -20.58 24.01 -9.16
CA ALA A 57 -19.74 23.43 -10.20
C ALA A 57 -20.45 23.39 -11.54
N ASN A 58 -19.72 23.56 -12.64
CA ASN A 58 -20.22 23.28 -13.97
C ASN A 58 -19.92 21.80 -14.30
N VAL A 59 -20.95 21.03 -14.57
CA VAL A 59 -20.85 19.65 -15.05
C VAL A 59 -21.06 19.65 -16.55
N THR A 60 -20.05 19.20 -17.29
CA THR A 60 -20.07 19.18 -18.76
C THR A 60 -20.12 17.73 -19.25
N LEU A 61 -21.09 17.45 -20.12
CA LEU A 61 -21.23 16.19 -20.82
C LEU A 61 -20.73 16.38 -22.26
N THR A 62 -19.82 15.54 -22.69
CA THR A 62 -19.24 15.59 -24.04
C THR A 62 -19.56 14.26 -24.74
N PRO A 63 -20.40 14.25 -25.81
CA PRO A 63 -20.67 13.03 -26.57
C PRO A 63 -19.39 12.42 -27.14
N THR A 64 -19.21 11.12 -26.98
CA THR A 64 -18.04 10.41 -27.50
C THR A 64 -17.98 10.40 -29.03
N THR A 65 -19.15 10.51 -29.68
CA THR A 65 -19.28 10.55 -31.15
C THR A 65 -19.12 11.95 -31.75
N ASN A 66 -19.23 13.03 -30.95
CA ASN A 66 -19.10 14.41 -31.41
C ASN A 66 -18.62 15.34 -30.32
N ILE A 67 -17.31 15.43 -30.14
CA ILE A 67 -16.64 16.21 -29.07
C ILE A 67 -16.86 17.74 -29.18
N SER A 68 -17.35 18.25 -30.30
CA SER A 68 -17.67 19.68 -30.44
C SER A 68 -19.02 20.04 -29.85
N LYS A 69 -19.91 19.07 -29.63
CA LYS A 69 -21.21 19.27 -28.99
C LYS A 69 -21.10 18.98 -27.50
N LYS A 70 -21.07 20.03 -26.71
CA LYS A 70 -21.04 19.94 -25.24
C LYS A 70 -22.33 20.42 -24.64
N PHE A 71 -22.79 19.70 -23.63
CA PHE A 71 -23.89 20.12 -22.79
C PHE A 71 -23.37 20.41 -21.38
N THR A 72 -23.59 21.62 -20.88
CA THR A 72 -23.14 22.01 -19.54
C THR A 72 -24.35 22.44 -18.70
N PHE A 73 -24.42 21.92 -17.49
CA PHE A 73 -25.35 22.36 -16.47
C PHE A 73 -24.60 22.76 -15.20
N LYS A 74 -25.26 23.55 -14.37
CA LYS A 74 -24.73 24.01 -13.10
C LYS A 74 -25.27 23.15 -11.99
N LEU A 75 -24.39 22.54 -11.20
CA LEU A 75 -24.71 21.85 -9.95
C LEU A 75 -24.42 22.80 -8.80
N ASN A 76 -25.44 23.09 -7.99
CA ASN A 76 -25.29 23.87 -6.77
C ASN A 76 -25.52 22.97 -5.56
N GLN A 77 -24.79 23.25 -4.49
CA GLN A 77 -25.03 22.68 -3.18
C GLN A 77 -25.05 23.80 -2.16
N LYS A 78 -26.20 24.05 -1.59
CA LYS A 78 -26.32 25.03 -0.50
C LYS A 78 -25.56 24.58 0.71
N SER A 79 -24.94 25.51 1.41
CA SER A 79 -24.39 25.27 2.72
C SER A 79 -25.50 25.31 3.76
N GLU A 80 -25.51 24.34 4.64
CA GLU A 80 -26.24 24.42 5.90
C GLU A 80 -25.27 24.80 7.02
N THR A 81 -25.75 25.57 7.99
CA THR A 81 -24.98 25.81 9.20
C THR A 81 -24.79 24.49 9.91
N TYR A 82 -23.54 24.11 10.17
CA TYR A 82 -23.21 22.84 10.80
C TYR A 82 -23.88 22.75 12.19
N ALA A 83 -24.93 21.96 12.22
CA ALA A 83 -25.63 21.59 13.46
C ALA A 83 -25.31 20.14 13.86
N GLY A 84 -24.16 19.62 13.38
CA GLY A 84 -23.75 18.24 13.58
C GLY A 84 -23.36 17.93 15.02
N ALA A 85 -23.77 16.79 15.49
CA ALA A 85 -23.35 16.27 16.78
C ALA A 85 -21.93 15.70 16.69
N LEU A 86 -21.03 16.18 17.54
CA LEU A 86 -19.64 15.74 17.61
C LEU A 86 -19.52 14.46 18.44
N ILE A 87 -18.97 13.41 17.86
CA ILE A 87 -18.51 12.24 18.62
C ILE A 87 -17.00 12.33 18.84
N GLN A 88 -16.54 11.97 20.04
CA GLN A 88 -15.11 11.86 20.33
C GLN A 88 -14.58 10.56 19.75
N ALA A 89 -13.73 10.67 18.71
CA ALA A 89 -13.24 9.50 17.97
C ALA A 89 -11.93 8.91 18.52
N ASN A 90 -11.17 9.60 19.35
CA ASN A 90 -9.86 9.16 19.90
C ASN A 90 -9.97 7.91 20.80
N GLY A 91 -10.32 6.76 20.24
CA GLY A 91 -10.58 5.56 21.02
C GLY A 91 -11.85 5.64 21.91
N GLY A 92 -12.41 6.82 22.13
CA GLY A 92 -13.65 7.03 22.89
C GLY A 92 -14.87 6.40 22.23
N PHE A 93 -14.94 6.42 20.91
CA PHE A 93 -16.03 5.78 20.15
C PHE A 93 -16.01 4.26 20.35
N LYS A 94 -14.86 3.62 20.17
CA LYS A 94 -14.67 2.18 20.45
C LYS A 94 -14.99 1.84 21.90
N ASN A 95 -14.58 2.66 22.86
CA ASN A 95 -14.87 2.44 24.28
C ASN A 95 -16.37 2.54 24.57
N ASN A 96 -17.11 3.42 23.89
CA ASN A 96 -18.56 3.49 23.98
C ASN A 96 -19.22 2.21 23.45
N ILE A 97 -18.77 1.68 22.31
CA ILE A 97 -19.25 0.39 21.79
C ILE A 97 -19.00 -0.71 22.82
N GLU A 98 -17.78 -0.86 23.30
CA GLU A 98 -17.39 -1.90 24.26
C GLU A 98 -18.21 -1.82 25.55
N SER A 99 -18.39 -0.62 26.09
CA SER A 99 -19.13 -0.39 27.32
C SER A 99 -20.63 -0.68 27.17
N LEU A 100 -21.23 -0.27 26.04
CA LEU A 100 -22.65 -0.54 25.73
C LEU A 100 -22.89 -2.03 25.57
N VAL A 101 -22.08 -2.72 24.81
CA VAL A 101 -22.18 -4.17 24.56
C VAL A 101 -21.99 -4.94 25.87
N LYS A 102 -21.01 -4.56 26.70
CA LYS A 102 -20.75 -5.17 28.00
C LYS A 102 -21.91 -4.97 28.99
N ALA A 103 -22.51 -3.79 29.01
CA ALA A 103 -23.69 -3.52 29.87
C ALA A 103 -24.91 -4.41 29.51
N ASN A 104 -24.93 -4.90 28.27
CA ASN A 104 -25.95 -5.81 27.73
C ASN A 104 -25.48 -7.29 27.69
N GLY A 105 -24.44 -7.65 28.45
CA GLY A 105 -23.98 -9.03 28.65
C GLY A 105 -23.07 -9.58 27.52
N GLY A 106 -22.66 -8.76 26.56
CA GLY A 106 -21.77 -9.16 25.46
C GLY A 106 -20.32 -8.68 25.62
N VAL A 107 -19.50 -8.96 24.62
CA VAL A 107 -18.11 -8.49 24.49
C VAL A 107 -17.90 -7.82 23.13
N ILE A 108 -16.85 -6.99 23.01
CA ILE A 108 -16.56 -6.25 21.75
C ILE A 108 -16.41 -7.18 20.51
N ALA A 109 -15.96 -8.41 20.72
CA ALA A 109 -15.83 -9.40 19.66
C ALA A 109 -17.18 -9.93 19.13
N ASP A 110 -18.29 -9.67 19.83
CA ASP A 110 -19.64 -10.05 19.38
C ASP A 110 -20.16 -9.06 18.32
N VAL A 111 -19.62 -7.84 18.26
CA VAL A 111 -20.03 -6.83 17.30
C VAL A 111 -19.55 -7.22 15.90
N LYS A 112 -20.50 -7.55 15.02
CA LYS A 112 -20.21 -7.92 13.63
C LYS A 112 -20.43 -6.76 12.66
N LYS A 113 -21.33 -5.84 12.98
CA LYS A 113 -21.69 -4.75 12.11
C LYS A 113 -21.79 -3.43 12.86
N VAL A 114 -21.30 -2.36 12.24
CA VAL A 114 -21.51 -0.99 12.71
C VAL A 114 -22.09 -0.17 11.57
N ASN A 115 -23.27 0.43 11.81
CA ASN A 115 -23.92 1.33 10.85
C ASN A 115 -23.92 2.74 11.42
N ILE A 116 -23.27 3.67 10.74
CA ILE A 116 -23.35 5.11 11.02
C ILE A 116 -24.29 5.72 9.99
N ILE A 117 -25.58 5.75 10.31
CA ILE A 117 -26.65 6.11 9.36
C ILE A 117 -26.94 7.62 9.31
N GLY A 118 -26.31 8.43 10.17
CA GLY A 118 -26.56 9.87 10.23
C GLY A 118 -27.95 10.19 10.81
N HIS A 119 -28.81 10.81 10.00
CA HIS A 119 -30.12 11.27 10.46
C HIS A 119 -31.08 10.13 10.82
N SER A 120 -31.70 10.24 12.01
CA SER A 120 -32.83 9.40 12.43
C SER A 120 -33.64 10.10 13.53
N ASP A 121 -34.93 10.15 13.36
CA ASP A 121 -35.86 10.68 14.37
C ASP A 121 -36.25 9.63 15.44
N LYS A 122 -35.73 8.39 15.39
CA LYS A 122 -36.09 7.28 16.30
C LYS A 122 -36.02 7.67 17.78
N TYR A 123 -35.02 8.47 18.17
CA TYR A 123 -34.81 8.90 19.56
C TYR A 123 -35.01 10.40 19.76
N LYS A 124 -35.69 11.07 18.81
CA LYS A 124 -36.02 12.49 18.95
C LYS A 124 -36.92 12.75 20.15
N GLY A 125 -36.50 13.65 21.03
CA GLY A 125 -37.25 13.99 22.23
C GLY A 125 -37.01 13.07 23.43
N PHE A 126 -36.22 11.99 23.31
CA PHE A 126 -35.84 11.15 24.44
C PHE A 126 -34.85 11.88 25.35
N THR A 127 -35.14 11.85 26.67
CA THR A 127 -34.16 12.22 27.71
C THR A 127 -33.24 11.03 28.01
N LYS A 128 -32.14 11.27 28.67
CA LYS A 128 -31.21 10.19 29.03
C LYS A 128 -31.87 9.06 29.84
N SER A 129 -32.83 9.44 30.70
CA SER A 129 -33.57 8.52 31.59
C SER A 129 -34.71 7.78 30.89
N SER A 130 -35.11 8.17 29.69
CA SER A 130 -36.18 7.52 28.93
C SER A 130 -35.64 6.63 27.79
N LEU A 131 -34.33 6.55 27.59
CA LEU A 131 -33.71 5.66 26.59
C LEU A 131 -33.83 4.18 27.06
N PRO A 132 -34.04 3.25 26.13
CA PRO A 132 -33.88 1.81 26.41
C PRO A 132 -32.47 1.47 26.92
N ASP A 133 -32.33 0.37 27.68
CA ASP A 133 -31.04 -0.05 28.27
C ASP A 133 -29.96 -0.33 27.20
N ASN A 134 -30.37 -0.80 26.02
CA ASN A 134 -29.49 -1.06 24.90
C ASN A 134 -29.19 0.18 24.02
N VAL A 135 -29.60 1.38 24.48
CA VAL A 135 -29.38 2.64 23.76
C VAL A 135 -28.67 3.66 24.64
N TRP A 136 -27.52 4.14 24.17
CA TRP A 136 -26.77 5.16 24.89
C TRP A 136 -26.68 6.45 24.08
N ARG A 137 -26.86 7.59 24.77
CA ARG A 137 -26.48 8.88 24.21
C ARG A 137 -25.00 9.10 24.42
N ILE A 138 -24.22 9.08 23.33
CA ILE A 138 -22.76 9.18 23.36
C ILE A 138 -22.25 10.61 23.14
N ALA A 139 -23.11 11.54 22.70
CA ALA A 139 -22.81 12.97 22.61
C ALA A 139 -24.10 13.79 22.77
N GLY A 140 -23.92 15.09 23.10
CA GLY A 140 -25.04 16.02 23.32
C GLY A 140 -25.59 16.00 24.76
N ASN A 141 -26.73 16.67 24.98
CA ASN A 141 -27.41 16.77 26.26
C ASN A 141 -28.92 16.99 26.09
N ASP A 142 -29.70 16.90 27.17
CA ASP A 142 -31.18 16.99 27.13
C ASP A 142 -31.70 18.37 26.68
N LYS A 143 -30.86 19.40 26.70
CA LYS A 143 -31.24 20.75 26.26
C LYS A 143 -30.98 21.00 24.78
N ASN A 144 -30.16 20.15 24.14
CA ASN A 144 -29.71 20.31 22.76
C ASN A 144 -30.01 19.07 21.92
N LEU A 145 -31.27 18.66 21.87
CA LEU A 145 -31.75 17.42 21.27
C LEU A 145 -31.32 17.20 19.81
N PRO A 146 -31.25 18.21 18.92
CA PRO A 146 -30.80 18.01 17.54
C PRO A 146 -29.34 17.55 17.42
N HIS A 147 -28.51 17.78 18.45
CA HIS A 147 -27.09 17.47 18.46
C HIS A 147 -26.75 16.19 19.23
N ASN A 148 -27.78 15.47 19.69
CA ASN A 148 -27.55 14.21 20.38
C ASN A 148 -27.17 13.11 19.41
N VAL A 149 -26.15 12.33 19.76
CA VAL A 149 -25.78 11.11 19.04
C VAL A 149 -26.16 9.90 19.91
N TYR A 150 -26.89 9.01 19.32
CA TYR A 150 -27.34 7.78 19.95
C TYR A 150 -26.63 6.59 19.35
N MET A 151 -26.25 5.64 20.23
CA MET A 151 -25.66 4.36 19.87
C MET A 151 -26.55 3.28 20.42
N GLU A 152 -27.04 2.41 19.56
CA GLU A 152 -27.92 1.29 19.87
C GLU A 152 -27.20 -0.04 19.63
N TRP A 153 -27.34 -0.96 20.57
CA TRP A 153 -26.87 -2.34 20.43
C TRP A 153 -28.05 -3.28 20.15
N ASP A 154 -28.00 -3.96 19.01
CA ASP A 154 -28.88 -5.07 18.65
C ASP A 154 -28.15 -6.39 18.80
N ALA A 155 -28.35 -7.07 19.92
CA ALA A 155 -27.70 -8.33 20.23
C ALA A 155 -28.12 -9.49 19.31
N ALA A 156 -29.36 -9.47 18.79
CA ALA A 156 -29.84 -10.52 17.90
C ALA A 156 -29.13 -10.49 16.52
N ASN A 157 -28.85 -9.29 16.04
CA ASN A 157 -28.16 -9.09 14.75
C ASN A 157 -26.68 -8.73 14.91
N ALA A 158 -26.15 -8.73 16.14
CA ALA A 158 -24.78 -8.37 16.45
C ALA A 158 -24.36 -6.99 15.86
N THR A 159 -25.28 -6.00 15.90
CA THR A 159 -25.16 -4.74 15.18
C THR A 159 -25.17 -3.54 16.13
N ILE A 160 -24.24 -2.62 15.94
CA ILE A 160 -24.27 -1.28 16.49
C ILE A 160 -24.84 -0.32 15.43
N THR A 161 -25.85 0.45 15.80
CA THR A 161 -26.36 1.54 14.97
C THR A 161 -26.09 2.88 15.65
N VAL A 162 -25.47 3.80 14.89
CA VAL A 162 -25.20 5.17 15.35
C VAL A 162 -26.04 6.15 14.55
N SER A 163 -26.78 7.00 15.23
CA SER A 163 -27.70 7.93 14.61
C SER A 163 -27.82 9.24 15.39
N THR A 164 -28.38 10.25 14.74
CA THR A 164 -28.68 11.57 15.33
C THR A 164 -29.98 12.10 14.78
N PRO A 165 -30.83 12.79 15.59
CA PRO A 165 -31.95 13.56 15.03
C PRO A 165 -31.51 14.79 14.22
N GLY A 166 -30.24 15.20 14.34
CA GLY A 166 -29.63 16.24 13.54
C GLY A 166 -29.17 15.75 12.17
N ALA A 167 -28.26 16.49 11.53
CA ALA A 167 -27.92 16.23 10.15
C ALA A 167 -26.89 15.11 9.96
N ILE A 168 -25.80 15.04 10.74
CA ILE A 168 -24.69 14.09 10.51
C ILE A 168 -23.90 13.82 11.79
N VAL A 169 -23.37 12.62 11.88
CA VAL A 169 -22.42 12.20 12.92
C VAL A 169 -21.02 12.62 12.49
N SER A 170 -20.39 13.51 13.25
CA SER A 170 -19.04 14.03 12.98
C SER A 170 -18.04 13.56 14.01
N THR A 171 -16.80 13.28 13.56
CA THR A 171 -15.68 12.89 14.43
C THR A 171 -14.90 14.10 14.99
N GLY A 172 -15.24 15.33 14.63
CA GLY A 172 -14.41 16.50 14.88
C GLY A 172 -13.08 16.44 14.10
N ASN A 173 -11.95 16.76 14.73
CA ASN A 173 -10.64 16.87 14.06
C ASN A 173 -9.86 15.54 13.92
N THR A 174 -10.37 14.42 14.42
CA THR A 174 -9.68 13.12 14.33
C THR A 174 -10.66 11.95 14.36
N CYS A 175 -10.38 10.93 13.58
CA CYS A 175 -10.99 9.61 13.63
C CYS A 175 -9.94 8.50 13.85
N SER A 176 -8.79 8.88 14.40
CA SER A 176 -7.74 7.94 14.77
C SER A 176 -8.27 6.85 15.71
N ALA A 177 -7.97 5.59 15.38
CA ALA A 177 -8.35 4.42 16.15
C ALA A 177 -9.87 4.27 16.44
N MET A 178 -10.75 4.90 15.63
CA MET A 178 -12.19 4.96 15.88
C MET A 178 -12.82 3.57 16.06
N PHE A 179 -12.41 2.58 15.28
CA PHE A 179 -12.87 1.19 15.34
C PHE A 179 -11.75 0.22 15.75
N ALA A 180 -10.61 0.73 16.22
CA ALA A 180 -9.47 -0.11 16.54
C ALA A 180 -9.82 -1.20 17.54
N ASN A 181 -9.32 -2.43 17.30
CA ASN A 181 -9.59 -3.62 18.12
C ASN A 181 -11.06 -4.11 18.14
N CYS A 182 -11.93 -3.64 17.24
CA CYS A 182 -13.22 -4.26 17.02
C CYS A 182 -13.02 -5.59 16.26
N SER A 183 -12.46 -6.59 16.95
CA SER A 183 -11.97 -7.82 16.35
C SER A 183 -13.04 -8.71 15.72
N GLY A 184 -14.31 -8.53 16.14
CA GLY A 184 -15.48 -9.21 15.59
C GLY A 184 -16.08 -8.53 14.36
N LEU A 185 -15.74 -7.26 14.11
CA LEU A 185 -16.33 -6.43 13.05
C LEU A 185 -16.11 -7.05 11.67
N GLU A 186 -17.20 -7.34 10.96
CA GLU A 186 -17.19 -7.91 9.60
C GLU A 186 -17.59 -6.88 8.55
N GLU A 187 -18.48 -5.94 8.91
CA GLU A 187 -19.04 -4.92 8.03
C GLU A 187 -19.13 -3.56 8.72
N VAL A 188 -18.92 -2.49 7.97
CA VAL A 188 -19.14 -1.12 8.44
C VAL A 188 -19.80 -0.27 7.36
N ASP A 189 -20.86 0.45 7.74
CA ASP A 189 -21.47 1.49 6.92
C ASP A 189 -21.07 2.87 7.48
N LEU A 190 -20.39 3.66 6.65
CA LEU A 190 -19.88 4.99 6.98
C LEU A 190 -20.69 6.11 6.31
N SER A 191 -21.81 5.79 5.67
CA SER A 191 -22.56 6.75 4.83
C SER A 191 -23.06 7.99 5.59
N GLY A 192 -23.29 7.84 6.90
CA GLY A 192 -23.68 8.97 7.77
C GLY A 192 -22.52 9.63 8.53
N LEU A 193 -21.27 9.22 8.26
CA LEU A 193 -20.10 9.74 8.99
C LEU A 193 -19.49 10.95 8.27
N ASP A 194 -19.56 12.12 8.87
CA ASP A 194 -18.83 13.30 8.42
C ASP A 194 -17.45 13.40 9.08
N ILE A 195 -16.41 13.35 8.26
CA ILE A 195 -15.01 13.56 8.66
C ILE A 195 -14.38 14.81 8.03
N SER A 196 -15.18 15.73 7.52
CA SER A 196 -14.69 16.94 6.80
C SER A 196 -13.76 17.84 7.63
N LEU A 197 -13.76 17.69 8.94
CA LEU A 197 -12.85 18.37 9.87
C LEU A 197 -11.66 17.48 10.30
N CYS A 198 -11.64 16.21 9.92
CA CYS A 198 -10.65 15.24 10.37
C CYS A 198 -9.29 15.49 9.69
N THR A 199 -8.25 15.55 10.49
CA THR A 199 -6.87 15.67 10.02
C THR A 199 -6.09 14.36 10.18
N ASN A 200 -6.58 13.43 11.01
CA ASN A 200 -5.87 12.19 11.35
C ASN A 200 -6.82 10.99 11.36
N MET A 201 -6.56 10.04 10.44
CA MET A 201 -7.26 8.75 10.31
C MET A 201 -6.40 7.56 10.78
N ALA A 202 -5.26 7.81 11.43
CA ALA A 202 -4.33 6.74 11.78
C ALA A 202 -5.00 5.62 12.57
N GLY A 203 -4.80 4.37 12.13
CA GLY A 203 -5.30 3.18 12.80
C GLY A 203 -6.82 3.07 12.89
N MET A 204 -7.60 3.77 12.05
CA MET A 204 -9.07 3.82 12.16
C MET A 204 -9.70 2.44 12.33
N PHE A 205 -9.23 1.43 11.59
CA PHE A 205 -9.68 0.04 11.65
C PHE A 205 -8.58 -0.92 12.14
N ASN A 206 -7.55 -0.41 12.80
CA ASN A 206 -6.45 -1.27 13.28
C ASN A 206 -6.98 -2.45 14.10
N GLN A 207 -6.55 -3.68 13.75
CA GLN A 207 -6.97 -4.93 14.38
C GLN A 207 -8.48 -5.28 14.26
N CYS A 208 -9.16 -4.78 13.26
CA CYS A 208 -10.48 -5.29 12.87
C CYS A 208 -10.30 -6.60 12.06
N ARG A 209 -9.90 -7.67 12.75
CA ARG A 209 -9.39 -8.91 12.14
C ARG A 209 -10.37 -9.61 11.22
N LYS A 210 -11.70 -9.46 11.45
CA LYS A 210 -12.76 -10.10 10.65
C LYS A 210 -13.36 -9.20 9.57
N LEU A 211 -12.94 -7.94 9.51
CA LEU A 211 -13.44 -6.99 8.51
C LEU A 211 -13.10 -7.48 7.10
N LYS A 212 -14.13 -7.66 6.25
CA LYS A 212 -14.01 -8.25 4.92
C LYS A 212 -13.86 -7.23 3.81
N SER A 213 -14.58 -6.13 3.94
CA SER A 213 -14.52 -5.02 2.99
C SER A 213 -14.88 -3.70 3.67
N VAL A 214 -14.40 -2.60 3.10
CA VAL A 214 -14.75 -1.24 3.53
C VAL A 214 -14.91 -0.36 2.30
N ASP A 215 -15.96 0.45 2.31
CA ASP A 215 -16.12 1.56 1.38
C ASP A 215 -15.80 2.88 2.09
N LEU A 216 -14.75 3.56 1.65
CA LEU A 216 -14.35 4.86 2.15
C LEU A 216 -14.83 6.02 1.26
N THR A 217 -15.51 5.75 0.16
CA THR A 217 -15.96 6.79 -0.79
C THR A 217 -16.89 7.84 -0.18
N PRO A 218 -17.69 7.54 0.86
CA PRO A 218 -18.52 8.58 1.49
C PRO A 218 -17.70 9.62 2.28
N LEU A 219 -16.41 9.36 2.55
CA LEU A 219 -15.62 10.17 3.47
C LEU A 219 -14.93 11.34 2.77
N ASN A 220 -15.15 12.56 3.26
CA ASN A 220 -14.41 13.74 2.84
C ASN A 220 -13.05 13.81 3.55
N THR A 221 -11.98 13.42 2.85
CA THR A 221 -10.61 13.38 3.36
C THR A 221 -9.76 14.62 3.06
N SER A 222 -10.37 15.72 2.62
CA SER A 222 -9.66 16.92 2.14
C SER A 222 -8.75 17.60 3.18
N LYS A 223 -8.93 17.32 4.47
CA LYS A 223 -8.08 17.82 5.56
C LYS A 223 -7.18 16.76 6.18
N VAL A 224 -7.24 15.51 5.69
CA VAL A 224 -6.47 14.41 6.26
C VAL A 224 -5.00 14.52 5.87
N THR A 225 -4.12 14.53 6.88
CA THR A 225 -2.67 14.53 6.71
C THR A 225 -2.02 13.19 7.05
N ASN A 226 -2.69 12.36 7.85
CA ASN A 226 -2.16 11.09 8.33
C ASN A 226 -3.16 9.95 8.09
N MET A 227 -2.74 9.00 7.24
CA MET A 227 -3.47 7.75 6.92
C MET A 227 -2.72 6.50 7.39
N SER A 228 -1.76 6.65 8.33
CA SER A 228 -0.94 5.52 8.79
C SER A 228 -1.77 4.41 9.41
N GLY A 229 -1.51 3.17 9.02
CA GLY A 229 -2.05 1.98 9.67
C GLY A 229 -3.56 1.86 9.70
N ILE A 230 -4.30 2.54 8.81
CA ILE A 230 -5.78 2.51 8.83
C ILE A 230 -6.29 1.07 8.93
N PHE A 231 -5.71 0.14 8.16
CA PHE A 231 -6.13 -1.25 8.08
C PHE A 231 -5.10 -2.24 8.65
N THR A 232 -4.15 -1.78 9.45
CA THR A 232 -3.16 -2.68 10.08
C THR A 232 -3.86 -3.83 10.79
N LEU A 233 -3.46 -5.09 10.49
CA LEU A 233 -4.05 -6.31 11.08
C LEU A 233 -5.56 -6.51 10.77
N CYS A 234 -6.05 -5.99 9.65
CA CYS A 234 -7.34 -6.39 9.10
C CYS A 234 -7.16 -7.70 8.29
N GLU A 235 -6.98 -8.80 9.02
CA GLU A 235 -6.51 -10.09 8.48
C GLU A 235 -7.44 -10.69 7.41
N SER A 236 -8.75 -10.43 7.53
CA SER A 236 -9.78 -10.92 6.62
C SER A 236 -10.15 -9.94 5.51
N LEU A 237 -9.53 -8.75 5.46
CA LEU A 237 -9.86 -7.72 4.46
C LEU A 237 -9.51 -8.22 3.06
N GLU A 238 -10.52 -8.41 2.22
CA GLU A 238 -10.38 -8.90 0.84
C GLU A 238 -10.34 -7.77 -0.18
N SER A 239 -11.07 -6.68 0.09
CA SER A 239 -11.16 -5.52 -0.78
C SER A 239 -11.42 -4.24 0.01
N VAL A 240 -11.01 -3.12 -0.57
CA VAL A 240 -11.28 -1.78 -0.05
C VAL A 240 -11.58 -0.83 -1.21
N ASN A 241 -12.66 -0.05 -1.07
CA ASN A 241 -12.97 1.00 -2.00
C ASN A 241 -12.40 2.32 -1.49
N VAL A 242 -11.35 2.79 -2.13
CA VAL A 242 -10.62 4.02 -1.78
C VAL A 242 -10.68 5.08 -2.90
N LYS A 243 -11.58 4.85 -3.88
CA LYS A 243 -11.75 5.74 -5.03
C LYS A 243 -12.26 7.09 -4.55
N GLY A 244 -11.73 8.17 -5.12
CA GLY A 244 -12.17 9.53 -4.80
C GLY A 244 -11.66 10.11 -3.48
N LEU A 245 -10.86 9.39 -2.68
CA LEU A 245 -10.22 9.98 -1.51
C LEU A 245 -9.30 11.13 -1.93
N ASN A 246 -9.46 12.29 -1.29
CA ASN A 246 -8.53 13.39 -1.46
C ASN A 246 -7.30 13.16 -0.58
N THR A 247 -6.16 12.88 -1.23
CA THR A 247 -4.87 12.61 -0.58
C THR A 247 -3.85 13.73 -0.75
N SER A 248 -4.26 14.88 -1.32
CA SER A 248 -3.36 15.97 -1.75
C SER A 248 -2.49 16.58 -0.64
N ILE A 249 -2.86 16.41 0.63
CA ILE A 249 -2.09 16.90 1.78
C ILE A 249 -1.65 15.77 2.72
N VAL A 250 -1.85 14.52 2.34
CA VAL A 250 -1.42 13.36 3.13
C VAL A 250 0.10 13.27 3.11
N THR A 251 0.69 13.14 4.30
CA THR A 251 2.15 13.02 4.47
C THR A 251 2.61 11.62 4.87
N SER A 252 1.72 10.80 5.45
CA SER A 252 2.06 9.44 5.88
C SER A 252 1.01 8.43 5.48
N MET A 253 1.47 7.38 4.79
CA MET A 253 0.72 6.16 4.44
C MET A 253 1.41 4.90 4.98
N ASN A 254 2.25 5.09 6.01
CA ASN A 254 2.99 4.03 6.67
C ASN A 254 2.05 2.91 7.15
N SER A 255 2.38 1.65 6.88
CA SER A 255 1.64 0.46 7.33
C SER A 255 0.15 0.43 6.98
N LEU A 256 -0.27 1.17 5.93
CA LEU A 256 -1.71 1.37 5.63
C LEU A 256 -2.48 0.05 5.54
N PHE A 257 -1.90 -0.98 4.89
CA PHE A 257 -2.46 -2.32 4.74
C PHE A 257 -1.58 -3.40 5.39
N ASP A 258 -0.76 -3.04 6.37
CA ASP A 258 0.13 -3.98 7.06
C ASP A 258 -0.67 -5.17 7.64
N ARG A 259 -0.28 -6.42 7.30
CA ARG A 259 -0.95 -7.67 7.69
C ARG A 259 -2.42 -7.80 7.25
N CYS A 260 -2.78 -7.21 6.13
CA CYS A 260 -4.03 -7.52 5.44
C CYS A 260 -3.84 -8.82 4.63
N TYR A 261 -3.75 -9.96 5.34
CA TYR A 261 -3.38 -11.26 4.73
C TYR A 261 -4.28 -11.69 3.58
N SER A 262 -5.54 -11.26 3.57
CA SER A 262 -6.55 -11.66 2.58
C SER A 262 -6.74 -10.66 1.44
N LEU A 263 -6.09 -9.50 1.48
CA LEU A 263 -6.23 -8.44 0.47
C LEU A 263 -5.72 -8.94 -0.90
N LYS A 264 -6.60 -8.88 -1.92
CA LYS A 264 -6.33 -9.42 -3.26
C LYS A 264 -5.79 -8.37 -4.22
N SER A 265 -6.37 -7.18 -4.19
CA SER A 265 -5.94 -6.07 -5.05
C SER A 265 -6.26 -4.72 -4.42
N VAL A 266 -5.52 -3.70 -4.85
CA VAL A 266 -5.75 -2.30 -4.46
C VAL A 266 -5.47 -1.40 -5.66
N ASP A 267 -6.37 -0.44 -5.91
CA ASP A 267 -6.16 0.61 -6.91
C ASP A 267 -6.09 1.99 -6.22
N ILE A 268 -4.88 2.52 -6.15
CA ILE A 268 -4.57 3.86 -5.63
C ILE A 268 -3.99 4.78 -6.71
N SER A 269 -4.22 4.44 -7.98
CA SER A 269 -3.67 5.20 -9.12
C SER A 269 -4.20 6.63 -9.23
N SER A 270 -5.37 6.91 -8.62
CA SER A 270 -5.97 8.24 -8.56
C SER A 270 -5.45 9.11 -7.41
N TRP A 271 -4.65 8.57 -6.51
CA TRP A 271 -4.19 9.33 -5.34
C TRP A 271 -3.12 10.36 -5.70
N ASN A 272 -3.23 11.54 -5.11
CA ASN A 272 -2.15 12.52 -5.14
C ASN A 272 -1.16 12.18 -4.03
N THR A 273 0.09 11.92 -4.40
CA THR A 273 1.17 11.52 -3.49
C THR A 273 2.24 12.60 -3.30
N ASP A 274 2.03 13.81 -3.83
CA ASP A 274 3.03 14.90 -3.86
C ASP A 274 3.65 15.20 -2.50
N LYS A 275 2.89 15.04 -1.40
CA LYS A 275 3.34 15.32 -0.04
C LYS A 275 3.63 14.08 0.80
N VAL A 276 3.47 12.89 0.21
CA VAL A 276 3.72 11.65 0.95
C VAL A 276 5.22 11.48 1.20
N ARG A 277 5.57 11.31 2.46
CA ARG A 277 6.95 11.14 2.95
C ARG A 277 7.29 9.67 3.18
N THR A 278 6.29 8.82 3.43
CA THR A 278 6.54 7.42 3.73
C THR A 278 5.40 6.49 3.32
N PHE A 279 5.80 5.39 2.66
CA PHE A 279 5.03 4.19 2.35
C PHE A 279 5.59 2.96 3.08
N ASN A 280 6.42 3.15 4.13
CA ASN A 280 7.04 2.03 4.84
C ASN A 280 6.00 1.00 5.24
N ARG A 281 6.27 -0.29 4.94
CA ARG A 281 5.39 -1.41 5.26
C ARG A 281 3.96 -1.28 4.72
N MET A 282 3.72 -0.45 3.71
CA MET A 282 2.35 -0.18 3.24
C MET A 282 1.57 -1.45 2.94
N PHE A 283 2.21 -2.45 2.34
CA PHE A 283 1.64 -3.76 2.01
C PHE A 283 2.36 -4.92 2.70
N TRP A 284 3.03 -4.65 3.83
CA TRP A 284 3.78 -5.68 4.55
C TRP A 284 2.85 -6.84 4.96
N ASN A 285 3.22 -8.09 4.58
CA ASN A 285 2.40 -9.28 4.79
C ASN A 285 1.02 -9.30 4.11
N CYS A 286 0.82 -8.61 3.01
CA CYS A 286 -0.35 -8.78 2.16
C CYS A 286 -0.20 -10.07 1.32
N GLN A 287 -0.33 -11.23 1.97
CA GLN A 287 0.07 -12.53 1.42
C GLN A 287 -0.71 -12.96 0.16
N LYS A 288 -1.97 -12.52 0.02
CA LYS A 288 -2.84 -12.83 -1.13
C LYS A 288 -2.88 -11.72 -2.18
N LEU A 289 -2.08 -10.66 -2.01
CA LEU A 289 -2.03 -9.55 -2.97
C LEU A 289 -1.49 -10.02 -4.32
N THR A 290 -2.25 -9.81 -5.36
CA THR A 290 -1.92 -10.20 -6.75
C THR A 290 -1.79 -9.01 -7.68
N ASP A 291 -2.41 -7.86 -7.35
CA ASP A 291 -2.38 -6.66 -8.18
C ASP A 291 -2.39 -5.39 -7.33
N VAL A 292 -1.52 -4.45 -7.67
CA VAL A 292 -1.47 -3.11 -7.08
C VAL A 292 -1.30 -2.09 -8.19
N LYS A 293 -2.28 -1.17 -8.31
CA LYS A 293 -2.17 -0.04 -9.23
C LYS A 293 -1.81 1.22 -8.46
N MET A 294 -0.69 1.82 -8.83
CA MET A 294 -0.13 3.02 -8.18
C MET A 294 0.29 4.04 -9.23
N ASN A 295 0.15 5.33 -8.88
CA ASN A 295 0.74 6.43 -9.62
C ASN A 295 1.37 7.41 -8.61
N CYS A 296 2.68 7.30 -8.43
CA CYS A 296 3.44 8.06 -7.43
C CYS A 296 4.48 8.96 -8.13
N SER A 297 4.04 9.66 -9.20
CA SER A 297 4.92 10.45 -10.09
C SER A 297 5.57 11.67 -9.40
N LYS A 298 5.04 12.06 -8.25
CA LYS A 298 5.65 13.02 -7.35
C LYS A 298 5.48 12.53 -5.93
N THR A 299 6.53 12.62 -5.16
CA THR A 299 6.54 12.28 -3.74
C THR A 299 7.48 13.22 -2.99
N SER A 300 7.34 13.29 -1.69
CA SER A 300 8.28 13.96 -0.79
C SER A 300 8.94 12.95 0.14
N LEU A 301 9.34 11.77 -0.41
CA LEU A 301 9.86 10.66 0.36
C LEU A 301 11.01 11.08 1.29
N GLU A 302 11.02 10.53 2.50
CA GLU A 302 12.18 10.49 3.38
C GLU A 302 13.15 9.41 2.90
N GLU A 303 14.38 9.44 3.39
CA GLU A 303 15.44 8.48 3.03
C GLU A 303 14.96 7.03 3.12
N THR A 304 14.25 6.66 4.18
CA THR A 304 13.73 5.30 4.41
C THR A 304 12.27 5.12 3.96
N GLY A 305 11.75 6.03 3.13
CA GLY A 305 10.31 6.16 2.88
C GLY A 305 9.61 4.98 2.19
N VAL A 306 10.32 3.96 1.72
CA VAL A 306 9.75 2.78 1.04
C VAL A 306 10.22 1.44 1.63
N LYS A 307 10.90 1.48 2.77
CA LYS A 307 11.42 0.29 3.45
C LYS A 307 10.33 -0.74 3.72
N GLU A 308 10.62 -2.03 3.41
CA GLU A 308 9.72 -3.15 3.65
C GLU A 308 8.32 -3.05 2.99
N MET A 309 8.16 -2.19 1.96
CA MET A 309 6.85 -1.82 1.41
C MET A 309 6.02 -3.03 0.97
N PHE A 310 6.62 -4.03 0.34
CA PHE A 310 5.96 -5.23 -0.18
C PHE A 310 6.45 -6.53 0.47
N THR A 311 7.19 -6.47 1.58
CA THR A 311 7.70 -7.68 2.24
C THR A 311 6.59 -8.69 2.49
N ASN A 312 6.82 -9.97 2.12
CA ASN A 312 5.89 -11.09 2.26
C ASN A 312 4.58 -10.97 1.44
N CYS A 313 4.58 -10.25 0.33
CA CYS A 313 3.50 -10.29 -0.67
C CYS A 313 3.69 -11.53 -1.56
N TYR A 314 3.37 -12.71 -1.05
CA TYR A 314 3.76 -14.01 -1.63
C TYR A 314 3.23 -14.26 -3.04
N LEU A 315 2.04 -13.74 -3.37
CA LEU A 315 1.37 -14.00 -4.65
C LEU A 315 1.53 -12.88 -5.68
N LEU A 316 2.23 -11.80 -5.37
CA LEU A 316 2.41 -10.65 -6.24
C LEU A 316 3.39 -10.98 -7.38
N PRO A 317 2.94 -11.06 -8.66
CA PRO A 317 3.78 -11.54 -9.76
C PRO A 317 4.62 -10.43 -10.40
N LYS A 318 4.13 -9.21 -10.33
CA LYS A 318 4.75 -8.02 -10.94
C LYS A 318 4.49 -6.78 -10.10
N VAL A 319 5.47 -5.88 -10.06
CA VAL A 319 5.30 -4.52 -9.51
C VAL A 319 5.81 -3.51 -10.53
N ASP A 320 4.96 -2.53 -10.85
CA ASP A 320 5.33 -1.40 -11.67
C ASP A 320 5.59 -0.18 -10.79
N MET A 321 6.87 0.19 -10.68
CA MET A 321 7.35 1.36 -9.94
C MET A 321 7.77 2.49 -10.89
N SER A 322 7.46 2.39 -12.20
CA SER A 322 7.92 3.34 -13.22
C SER A 322 7.42 4.77 -13.02
N SER A 323 6.34 4.94 -12.27
CA SER A 323 5.80 6.25 -11.89
C SER A 323 6.34 6.78 -10.57
N PHE A 324 7.16 6.00 -9.80
CA PHE A 324 7.67 6.48 -8.51
C PHE A 324 8.79 7.50 -8.67
N ASP A 325 8.77 8.52 -7.84
CA ASP A 325 9.88 9.44 -7.64
C ASP A 325 10.67 9.05 -6.38
N PHE A 326 11.87 8.47 -6.59
CA PHE A 326 12.78 8.04 -5.51
C PHE A 326 13.87 9.09 -5.21
N HIS A 327 13.70 10.34 -5.66
CA HIS A 327 14.74 11.36 -5.55
C HIS A 327 15.38 11.47 -4.16
N ASN A 328 14.60 11.37 -3.09
CA ASN A 328 15.08 11.46 -1.72
C ASN A 328 15.21 10.10 -1.02
N ALA A 329 14.72 9.01 -1.60
CA ALA A 329 14.82 7.69 -1.00
C ALA A 329 16.22 7.12 -1.22
N ASN A 330 16.83 6.54 -0.16
CA ASN A 330 18.11 5.87 -0.24
C ASN A 330 18.10 4.44 0.31
N ASP A 331 16.98 3.97 0.89
CA ASP A 331 16.88 2.68 1.57
C ASP A 331 15.76 1.80 0.98
N PHE A 332 16.18 0.76 0.24
CA PHE A 332 15.35 -0.32 -0.28
C PHE A 332 15.41 -1.59 0.57
N THR A 333 15.87 -1.49 1.83
CA THR A 333 15.97 -2.66 2.71
C THR A 333 14.64 -3.42 2.72
N SER A 334 14.72 -4.69 2.33
CA SER A 334 13.60 -5.66 2.32
C SER A 334 12.37 -5.23 1.51
N ILE A 335 12.48 -4.28 0.58
CA ILE A 335 11.31 -3.70 -0.14
C ILE A 335 10.42 -4.79 -0.79
N PHE A 336 11.02 -5.85 -1.37
CA PHE A 336 10.31 -6.99 -1.98
C PHE A 336 10.66 -8.33 -1.32
N SER A 337 11.20 -8.32 -0.11
CA SER A 337 11.62 -9.55 0.56
C SER A 337 10.47 -10.56 0.66
N ASN A 338 10.74 -11.82 0.31
CA ASN A 338 9.77 -12.92 0.27
C ASN A 338 8.53 -12.70 -0.64
N CYS A 339 8.64 -11.89 -1.67
CA CYS A 339 7.64 -11.85 -2.74
C CYS A 339 7.85 -13.07 -3.65
N LYS A 340 7.41 -14.24 -3.19
CA LYS A 340 7.75 -15.56 -3.76
C LYS A 340 7.31 -15.75 -5.21
N SER A 341 6.27 -15.06 -5.67
CA SER A 341 5.79 -15.11 -7.06
C SER A 341 6.32 -13.98 -7.93
N LEU A 342 7.10 -13.04 -7.37
CA LEU A 342 7.54 -11.84 -8.07
C LEU A 342 8.60 -12.18 -9.13
N GLN A 343 8.23 -11.98 -10.39
CA GLN A 343 9.09 -12.23 -11.56
C GLN A 343 9.58 -10.94 -12.21
N THR A 344 8.83 -9.84 -12.08
CA THR A 344 9.18 -8.60 -12.77
C THR A 344 8.97 -7.39 -11.87
N VAL A 345 10.01 -6.56 -11.77
CA VAL A 345 9.91 -5.20 -11.24
C VAL A 345 10.33 -4.22 -12.34
N VAL A 346 9.48 -3.23 -12.60
CA VAL A 346 9.75 -2.19 -13.62
C VAL A 346 9.97 -0.87 -12.90
N PHE A 347 11.18 -0.31 -13.00
CA PHE A 347 11.48 1.02 -12.47
C PHE A 347 11.29 2.12 -13.52
N GLY A 348 11.44 1.80 -14.81
CA GLY A 348 11.21 2.72 -15.91
C GLY A 348 12.04 4.00 -15.78
N LYS A 349 11.37 5.15 -15.71
CA LYS A 349 12.04 6.45 -15.54
C LYS A 349 12.25 6.87 -14.09
N SER A 350 11.94 5.99 -13.14
CA SER A 350 12.15 6.26 -11.71
C SER A 350 13.63 6.51 -11.42
N ASN A 351 13.92 7.53 -10.63
CA ASN A 351 15.31 7.81 -10.23
C ASN A 351 15.72 6.89 -9.06
N THR A 352 16.37 5.77 -9.39
CA THR A 352 16.90 4.82 -8.39
C THR A 352 18.40 5.03 -8.10
N SER A 353 19.03 6.01 -8.74
CA SER A 353 20.50 6.27 -8.62
C SER A 353 20.92 6.73 -7.22
N ASN A 354 19.98 7.18 -6.36
CA ASN A 354 20.27 7.59 -5.00
C ASN A 354 20.15 6.47 -3.97
N ILE A 355 19.74 5.26 -4.39
CA ILE A 355 19.59 4.12 -3.49
C ILE A 355 20.96 3.63 -3.03
N ILE A 356 21.16 3.57 -1.70
CA ILE A 356 22.41 3.18 -1.04
C ILE A 356 22.27 1.78 -0.41
N TYR A 357 21.15 1.54 0.28
CA TYR A 357 20.93 0.33 1.06
C TYR A 357 19.93 -0.60 0.37
N MET A 358 20.39 -1.82 0.02
CA MET A 358 19.59 -2.84 -0.65
C MET A 358 19.60 -4.17 0.11
N LYS A 359 19.86 -4.14 1.41
CA LYS A 359 19.86 -5.36 2.23
C LYS A 359 18.54 -6.11 2.11
N ASN A 360 18.60 -7.40 1.74
CA ASN A 360 17.42 -8.25 1.51
C ASN A 360 16.40 -7.70 0.52
N ALA A 361 16.73 -6.71 -0.33
CA ALA A 361 15.75 -5.99 -1.14
C ALA A 361 14.86 -6.91 -1.99
N PHE A 362 15.43 -7.97 -2.54
CA PHE A 362 14.79 -8.98 -3.38
C PHE A 362 14.99 -10.41 -2.82
N ALA A 363 15.21 -10.55 -1.51
CA ALA A 363 15.41 -11.88 -0.93
C ALA A 363 14.13 -12.72 -1.08
N GLY A 364 14.26 -13.98 -1.54
CA GLY A 364 13.15 -14.91 -1.70
C GLY A 364 12.18 -14.60 -2.85
N VAL A 365 12.56 -13.75 -3.83
CA VAL A 365 11.76 -13.48 -5.02
C VAL A 365 11.88 -14.57 -6.09
N GLY A 366 11.05 -14.54 -7.16
CA GLY A 366 11.30 -15.16 -8.45
C GLY A 366 10.32 -16.23 -8.91
N GLY A 367 9.44 -16.78 -8.09
CA GLY A 367 8.50 -17.85 -8.56
C GLY A 367 9.24 -18.99 -9.27
N ASN A 368 8.61 -19.61 -10.29
CA ASN A 368 9.19 -20.69 -11.08
C ASN A 368 9.71 -20.23 -12.46
N GLY A 369 9.95 -18.94 -12.65
CA GLY A 369 10.36 -18.35 -13.92
C GLY A 369 11.66 -17.55 -13.83
N GLU A 370 11.90 -16.73 -14.85
CA GLU A 370 12.98 -15.75 -14.84
C GLU A 370 12.59 -14.57 -13.94
N PHE A 371 13.54 -14.11 -13.12
CA PHE A 371 13.39 -12.81 -12.42
C PHE A 371 14.10 -11.72 -13.22
N THR A 372 13.36 -10.65 -13.51
CA THR A 372 13.87 -9.47 -14.20
C THR A 372 13.56 -8.18 -13.44
N CYS A 373 14.52 -7.27 -13.46
CA CYS A 373 14.36 -5.92 -12.93
C CYS A 373 14.81 -4.93 -13.99
N VAL A 374 13.85 -4.20 -14.55
CA VAL A 374 14.01 -3.41 -15.76
C VAL A 374 14.25 -1.95 -15.43
N ASP A 375 15.18 -1.32 -16.15
CA ASP A 375 15.47 0.11 -16.12
C ASP A 375 15.90 0.66 -14.74
N ALA A 376 16.61 -0.17 -13.95
CA ALA A 376 17.14 0.25 -12.66
C ALA A 376 18.57 0.80 -12.77
N ASP A 377 18.83 1.93 -12.10
CA ASP A 377 20.18 2.47 -11.87
C ASP A 377 20.49 2.43 -10.38
N PHE A 378 21.36 1.50 -9.97
CA PHE A 378 21.81 1.34 -8.59
C PHE A 378 23.30 1.72 -8.44
N SER A 379 23.77 2.70 -9.21
CA SER A 379 25.17 3.13 -9.23
C SER A 379 25.67 3.66 -7.87
N SER A 380 24.79 4.18 -7.01
CA SER A 380 25.13 4.60 -5.65
C SER A 380 24.99 3.51 -4.60
N ALA A 381 24.47 2.32 -4.94
CA ALA A 381 24.30 1.24 -3.98
C ALA A 381 25.65 0.80 -3.41
N THR A 382 25.78 0.84 -2.08
CA THR A 382 26.98 0.38 -1.37
C THR A 382 26.76 -0.94 -0.65
N ILE A 383 25.53 -1.18 -0.17
CA ILE A 383 25.18 -2.34 0.65
C ILE A 383 24.14 -3.18 -0.08
N MET A 384 24.56 -4.35 -0.57
CA MET A 384 23.70 -5.32 -1.26
C MET A 384 23.75 -6.70 -0.57
N ASP A 385 24.12 -6.75 0.72
CA ASP A 385 24.18 -8.01 1.44
C ASP A 385 22.82 -8.70 1.45
N SER A 386 22.83 -10.00 1.10
CA SER A 386 21.61 -10.82 1.01
C SER A 386 20.54 -10.32 0.04
N ALA A 387 20.87 -9.40 -0.90
CA ALA A 387 19.88 -8.72 -1.73
C ALA A 387 18.96 -9.68 -2.50
N PHE A 388 19.46 -10.83 -2.95
CA PHE A 388 18.71 -11.89 -3.65
C PHE A 388 18.76 -13.23 -2.91
N LYS A 389 19.11 -13.23 -1.63
CA LYS A 389 19.22 -14.45 -0.84
C LYS A 389 17.94 -15.29 -0.91
N GLY A 390 18.07 -16.61 -1.15
CA GLY A 390 16.93 -17.51 -1.20
C GLY A 390 16.00 -17.29 -2.40
N CYS A 391 16.46 -16.59 -3.44
CA CYS A 391 15.68 -16.39 -4.66
C CYS A 391 15.28 -17.75 -5.26
N THR A 392 14.00 -17.89 -5.64
CA THR A 392 13.43 -19.14 -6.17
C THR A 392 13.29 -19.15 -7.69
N ALA A 393 13.69 -18.07 -8.36
CA ALA A 393 13.70 -17.97 -9.83
C ALA A 393 14.62 -19.02 -10.44
N THR A 394 14.25 -19.54 -11.61
CA THR A 394 15.11 -20.45 -12.40
C THR A 394 16.23 -19.73 -13.13
N SER A 395 16.06 -18.43 -13.38
CA SER A 395 17.05 -17.54 -13.99
C SER A 395 16.96 -16.14 -13.38
N ILE A 396 18.11 -15.53 -13.12
CA ILE A 396 18.21 -14.15 -12.59
C ILE A 396 19.02 -13.33 -13.57
N ASN A 397 18.39 -12.36 -14.21
CA ASN A 397 19.06 -11.49 -15.17
C ASN A 397 19.08 -10.03 -14.69
N LEU A 398 20.25 -9.56 -14.28
CA LEU A 398 20.53 -8.22 -13.77
C LEU A 398 21.65 -7.54 -14.55
N SER A 399 21.90 -7.99 -15.78
CA SER A 399 23.00 -7.48 -16.62
C SER A 399 22.88 -5.98 -16.95
N GLY A 400 21.69 -5.41 -16.87
CA GLY A 400 21.45 -3.98 -17.10
C GLY A 400 21.75 -3.08 -15.88
N TRP A 401 22.06 -3.66 -14.72
CA TRP A 401 22.30 -2.85 -13.52
C TRP A 401 23.69 -2.21 -13.53
N LYS A 402 23.74 -0.98 -13.02
CA LYS A 402 24.98 -0.28 -12.70
C LYS A 402 25.26 -0.38 -11.20
N THR A 403 26.40 -0.92 -10.82
CA THR A 403 26.75 -1.17 -9.40
C THR A 403 28.15 -0.65 -9.06
N THR A 404 28.51 0.52 -9.56
CA THR A 404 29.88 1.05 -9.46
C THR A 404 30.34 1.38 -8.05
N SER A 405 29.45 1.61 -7.10
CA SER A 405 29.77 1.99 -5.72
C SER A 405 29.68 0.84 -4.71
N VAL A 406 29.35 -0.38 -5.16
CA VAL A 406 29.09 -1.51 -4.27
C VAL A 406 30.33 -1.89 -3.46
N GLN A 407 30.14 -2.00 -2.13
CA GLN A 407 31.16 -2.41 -1.16
C GLN A 407 30.87 -3.77 -0.53
N ASN A 408 29.61 -4.10 -0.31
CA ASN A 408 29.20 -5.34 0.34
C ASN A 408 28.25 -6.17 -0.52
N LEU A 409 28.73 -7.32 -0.98
CA LEU A 409 28.01 -8.35 -1.75
C LEU A 409 27.85 -9.65 -0.94
N SER A 410 28.05 -9.63 0.38
CA SER A 410 27.98 -10.84 1.20
C SER A 410 26.61 -11.51 1.08
N SER A 411 26.61 -12.82 0.83
CA SER A 411 25.41 -13.66 0.71
C SER A 411 24.39 -13.19 -0.34
N THR A 412 24.76 -12.33 -1.29
CA THR A 412 23.84 -11.69 -2.25
C THR A 412 22.96 -12.71 -2.98
N PHE A 413 23.51 -13.83 -3.42
CA PHE A 413 22.78 -14.93 -4.08
C PHE A 413 22.83 -16.23 -3.28
N ALA A 414 23.07 -16.14 -1.97
CA ALA A 414 23.09 -17.33 -1.12
C ALA A 414 21.73 -18.04 -1.13
N ASP A 415 21.74 -19.36 -0.99
CA ASP A 415 20.53 -20.21 -0.93
C ASP A 415 19.63 -20.13 -2.18
N CYS A 416 20.13 -19.69 -3.33
CA CYS A 416 19.41 -19.65 -4.60
C CYS A 416 19.36 -21.06 -5.24
N GLY A 417 18.75 -22.02 -4.56
CA GLY A 417 18.80 -23.45 -4.92
C GLY A 417 18.09 -23.81 -6.23
N ASN A 418 17.21 -22.96 -6.76
CA ASN A 418 16.51 -23.20 -8.03
C ASN A 418 17.13 -22.45 -9.21
N ALA A 419 18.03 -21.50 -8.97
CA ALA A 419 18.61 -20.70 -10.02
C ALA A 419 19.63 -21.50 -10.85
N LYS A 420 19.31 -21.74 -12.11
CA LYS A 420 20.25 -22.39 -13.04
C LYS A 420 21.19 -21.37 -13.65
N LYS A 421 20.75 -20.13 -13.83
CA LYS A 421 21.52 -19.08 -14.46
C LYS A 421 21.43 -17.77 -13.69
N ILE A 422 22.61 -17.15 -13.44
CA ILE A 422 22.72 -15.79 -12.89
C ILE A 422 23.58 -14.97 -13.85
N ASN A 423 23.01 -13.86 -14.34
CA ASN A 423 23.70 -12.91 -15.21
C ASN A 423 23.77 -11.54 -14.53
N ILE A 424 24.99 -11.16 -14.12
CA ILE A 424 25.35 -9.86 -13.55
C ILE A 424 26.47 -9.18 -14.38
N SER A 425 26.51 -9.45 -15.67
CA SER A 425 27.63 -9.04 -16.54
C SER A 425 27.83 -7.53 -16.64
N GLY A 426 26.85 -6.72 -16.24
CA GLY A 426 26.98 -5.26 -16.15
C GLY A 426 27.55 -4.74 -14.83
N TRP A 427 27.76 -5.62 -13.83
CA TRP A 427 28.20 -5.19 -12.50
C TRP A 427 29.71 -4.90 -12.45
N SER A 428 30.10 -3.96 -11.56
CA SER A 428 31.48 -3.72 -11.15
C SER A 428 31.71 -4.23 -9.73
N ALA A 429 32.91 -4.75 -9.46
CA ALA A 429 33.33 -5.17 -8.12
C ALA A 429 34.57 -4.39 -7.62
N GLU A 430 35.00 -3.34 -8.30
CA GLU A 430 36.24 -2.61 -8.00
C GLU A 430 36.28 -2.01 -6.58
N ASN A 431 35.12 -1.64 -6.01
CA ASN A 431 34.99 -1.08 -4.68
C ASN A 431 34.57 -2.10 -3.62
N VAL A 432 34.45 -3.39 -3.97
CA VAL A 432 33.99 -4.43 -3.06
C VAL A 432 35.02 -4.68 -1.99
N THR A 433 34.55 -4.70 -0.71
CA THR A 433 35.35 -5.02 0.48
C THR A 433 34.88 -6.32 1.14
N SER A 434 33.64 -6.77 0.84
CA SER A 434 33.06 -8.01 1.38
C SER A 434 32.24 -8.73 0.32
N ILE A 435 32.52 -10.03 0.10
CA ILE A 435 31.85 -10.88 -0.87
C ILE A 435 31.56 -12.28 -0.31
N GLY A 436 31.81 -12.50 1.00
CA GLY A 436 31.67 -13.78 1.65
C GLY A 436 30.32 -14.43 1.47
N GLY A 437 30.28 -15.70 1.06
CA GLY A 437 29.05 -16.46 0.86
C GLY A 437 28.16 -15.99 -0.27
N MET A 438 28.64 -15.14 -1.20
CA MET A 438 27.80 -14.56 -2.26
C MET A 438 26.97 -15.60 -3.02
N PHE A 439 27.53 -16.80 -3.29
CA PHE A 439 26.86 -17.92 -3.96
C PHE A 439 26.78 -19.15 -3.05
N ASN A 440 26.77 -18.96 -1.74
CA ASN A 440 26.69 -20.06 -0.77
C ASN A 440 25.37 -20.86 -0.96
N SER A 441 25.48 -22.19 -0.98
CA SER A 441 24.35 -23.12 -1.17
C SER A 441 23.51 -22.87 -2.44
N ALA A 442 24.10 -22.27 -3.48
CA ALA A 442 23.46 -22.03 -4.76
C ALA A 442 23.86 -23.11 -5.77
N TYR A 443 22.89 -23.82 -6.38
CA TYR A 443 23.11 -24.87 -7.37
C TYR A 443 23.03 -24.33 -8.79
N ILE A 444 23.95 -23.44 -9.16
CA ILE A 444 23.89 -22.66 -10.40
C ILE A 444 24.66 -23.39 -11.51
N GLU A 445 24.06 -23.55 -12.69
CA GLU A 445 24.70 -24.15 -13.86
C GLU A 445 25.57 -23.11 -14.64
N GLU A 446 25.17 -21.84 -14.63
CA GLU A 446 25.89 -20.76 -15.30
C GLU A 446 25.89 -19.48 -14.47
N ILE A 447 27.05 -18.90 -14.25
CA ILE A 447 27.23 -17.57 -13.63
C ILE A 447 28.00 -16.70 -14.62
N ASP A 448 27.39 -15.59 -15.01
CA ASP A 448 28.06 -14.58 -15.84
C ASP A 448 28.30 -13.31 -15.02
N LEU A 449 29.56 -13.13 -14.57
CA LEU A 449 30.00 -11.96 -13.81
C LEU A 449 30.32 -10.77 -14.72
N GLY A 450 30.59 -11.01 -16.00
CA GLY A 450 30.98 -9.98 -16.97
C GLY A 450 32.45 -9.55 -16.94
N PRO A 451 32.84 -8.73 -17.93
CA PRO A 451 34.23 -8.31 -18.08
C PRO A 451 34.70 -7.27 -17.06
N ASN A 452 33.76 -6.55 -16.41
CA ASN A 452 34.06 -5.46 -15.48
C ASN A 452 33.98 -5.86 -14.01
N PHE A 453 33.66 -7.12 -13.72
CA PHE A 453 33.59 -7.62 -12.36
C PHE A 453 34.99 -7.99 -11.83
N ASN A 454 35.77 -6.96 -11.48
CA ASN A 454 37.15 -7.09 -11.02
C ASN A 454 37.17 -7.03 -9.49
N VAL A 455 37.30 -8.19 -8.84
CA VAL A 455 37.41 -8.27 -7.37
C VAL A 455 38.80 -7.84 -6.94
N PRO A 456 38.95 -6.89 -5.98
CA PRO A 456 40.24 -6.46 -5.49
C PRO A 456 41.00 -7.63 -4.82
N SER A 457 42.33 -7.68 -5.01
CA SER A 457 43.21 -8.80 -4.55
C SER A 457 43.25 -8.95 -3.03
N ASN A 458 42.92 -7.94 -2.27
CA ASN A 458 42.89 -7.95 -0.79
C ASN A 458 41.53 -8.40 -0.23
N VAL A 459 40.53 -8.70 -1.08
CA VAL A 459 39.22 -9.17 -0.64
C VAL A 459 39.27 -10.65 -0.35
N ASN A 460 38.79 -11.05 0.86
CA ASN A 460 38.68 -12.47 1.19
C ASN A 460 37.52 -13.11 0.42
N ILE A 461 37.81 -14.05 -0.45
CA ILE A 461 36.88 -14.85 -1.24
C ILE A 461 36.56 -16.22 -0.63
N ASP A 462 36.93 -16.47 0.63
CA ASP A 462 36.51 -17.65 1.38
C ASP A 462 34.99 -17.73 1.44
N TYR A 463 34.46 -18.95 1.29
CA TYR A 463 33.01 -19.19 1.23
C TYR A 463 32.26 -18.50 0.06
N TRP A 464 32.97 -17.89 -0.90
CA TRP A 464 32.32 -17.27 -2.07
C TRP A 464 31.40 -18.25 -2.76
N PHE A 465 31.89 -19.51 -2.95
CA PHE A 465 31.14 -20.65 -3.47
C PHE A 465 31.21 -21.80 -2.49
N TYR A 466 30.26 -21.93 -1.57
CA TYR A 466 30.18 -23.06 -0.66
C TYR A 466 28.91 -23.86 -0.96
N CYS A 467 29.10 -25.14 -1.34
CA CYS A 467 28.00 -26.06 -1.56
C CYS A 467 28.21 -27.32 -0.71
N THR A 468 27.18 -27.70 0.06
CA THR A 468 27.24 -28.85 0.98
C THR A 468 26.99 -30.20 0.29
N SER A 469 26.54 -30.20 -0.99
CA SER A 469 26.23 -31.39 -1.76
C SER A 469 26.98 -31.45 -3.08
N SER A 470 27.27 -32.66 -3.57
CA SER A 470 27.90 -32.89 -4.87
C SER A 470 26.98 -32.42 -6.00
N MET A 471 27.43 -31.49 -6.84
CA MET A 471 26.76 -31.14 -8.06
C MET A 471 26.89 -32.26 -9.11
N SER A 472 25.81 -32.61 -9.77
CA SER A 472 25.79 -33.60 -10.83
C SER A 472 26.44 -33.11 -12.14
N LYS A 473 26.61 -31.79 -12.29
CA LYS A 473 27.21 -31.15 -13.48
C LYS A 473 28.13 -30.00 -13.04
N LYS A 474 29.16 -29.74 -13.85
CA LYS A 474 30.02 -28.59 -13.64
C LYS A 474 29.30 -27.30 -13.99
N ALA A 475 29.43 -26.26 -13.14
CA ALA A 475 28.98 -24.91 -13.41
C ALA A 475 29.94 -24.21 -14.38
N THR A 476 29.39 -23.34 -15.24
CA THR A 476 30.21 -22.45 -16.07
C THR A 476 30.29 -21.06 -15.41
N LEU A 477 31.51 -20.64 -15.08
CA LEU A 477 31.77 -19.31 -14.55
C LEU A 477 32.44 -18.44 -15.62
N LYS A 478 31.69 -17.42 -16.08
CA LYS A 478 32.21 -16.38 -16.97
C LYS A 478 32.68 -15.20 -16.14
N CYS A 479 33.93 -14.80 -16.28
CA CYS A 479 34.52 -13.73 -15.46
C CYS A 479 35.61 -12.96 -16.20
N SER A 480 35.99 -11.79 -15.67
CA SER A 480 37.12 -11.02 -16.13
C SER A 480 38.44 -11.79 -15.90
N ARG A 481 39.47 -11.41 -16.67
CA ARG A 481 40.81 -11.97 -16.49
C ARG A 481 41.34 -11.75 -15.06
N ALA A 482 41.16 -10.56 -14.50
CA ALA A 482 41.59 -10.24 -13.12
C ALA A 482 40.93 -11.12 -12.07
N THR A 483 39.61 -11.34 -12.18
CA THR A 483 38.88 -12.24 -11.26
C THR A 483 39.29 -13.69 -11.44
N TYR A 484 39.55 -14.16 -12.67
CA TYR A 484 40.06 -15.48 -12.93
C TYR A 484 41.43 -15.69 -12.27
N ASP A 485 42.36 -14.75 -12.43
CA ASP A 485 43.70 -14.83 -11.85
C ASP A 485 43.64 -14.84 -10.30
N LEU A 486 42.76 -14.04 -9.70
CA LEU A 486 42.53 -14.09 -8.24
C LEU A 486 42.05 -15.47 -7.77
N ILE A 487 41.07 -16.08 -8.49
CA ILE A 487 40.59 -17.44 -8.21
C ILE A 487 41.71 -18.44 -8.32
N GLN A 488 42.60 -18.37 -9.33
CA GLN A 488 43.73 -19.28 -9.49
C GLN A 488 44.72 -19.15 -8.33
N ILE A 489 45.05 -17.93 -7.89
CA ILE A 489 45.89 -17.69 -6.72
C ILE A 489 45.26 -18.34 -5.49
N PHE A 490 43.97 -18.07 -5.23
CA PHE A 490 43.24 -18.62 -4.07
C PHE A 490 43.21 -20.14 -4.08
N THR A 491 42.95 -20.78 -5.23
CA THR A 491 42.87 -22.25 -5.34
C THR A 491 44.24 -22.93 -5.18
N ASN A 492 45.35 -22.23 -5.42
CA ASN A 492 46.72 -22.73 -5.31
C ASN A 492 47.34 -22.47 -3.92
N THR A 493 46.72 -21.70 -3.03
CA THR A 493 47.20 -21.43 -1.68
C THR A 493 46.68 -22.46 -0.67
N THR A 494 47.40 -22.66 0.45
CA THR A 494 47.17 -23.77 1.43
C THR A 494 46.11 -23.46 2.47
N GLY A 495 45.25 -22.45 2.28
CA GLY A 495 44.33 -22.04 3.34
C GLY A 495 42.95 -21.70 2.86
N GLY A 496 41.95 -22.32 2.80
CA GLY A 496 40.59 -21.95 2.36
C GLY A 496 39.79 -23.18 1.89
N LEU A 497 39.47 -24.07 2.81
CA LEU A 497 38.99 -25.42 2.50
C LEU A 497 37.63 -25.50 1.79
N ASN A 498 36.75 -24.50 1.95
CA ASN A 498 35.34 -24.66 1.56
C ASN A 498 35.00 -24.20 0.15
N SER A 499 35.53 -23.07 -0.33
CA SER A 499 35.33 -22.64 -1.72
C SER A 499 36.28 -23.29 -2.70
N LYS A 500 37.47 -23.70 -2.23
CA LYS A 500 38.52 -24.34 -3.04
C LYS A 500 38.03 -25.61 -3.73
N SER A 501 37.40 -26.51 -3.00
CA SER A 501 36.88 -27.76 -3.57
C SER A 501 35.81 -27.54 -4.62
N PHE A 502 34.91 -26.54 -4.42
CA PHE A 502 33.90 -26.20 -5.40
C PHE A 502 34.52 -25.63 -6.68
N LEU A 503 35.36 -24.61 -6.55
CA LEU A 503 35.97 -23.93 -7.69
C LEU A 503 36.85 -24.86 -8.54
N THR A 504 37.57 -25.83 -7.91
CA THR A 504 38.43 -26.76 -8.65
C THR A 504 37.70 -27.95 -9.22
N GLN A 505 36.70 -28.48 -8.52
CA GLN A 505 36.02 -29.73 -8.90
C GLN A 505 34.80 -29.50 -9.78
N TYR A 506 34.06 -28.40 -9.54
CA TYR A 506 32.73 -28.18 -10.08
C TYR A 506 32.61 -26.96 -11.02
N CYS A 507 33.71 -26.22 -11.27
CA CYS A 507 33.64 -25.08 -12.20
C CYS A 507 34.47 -25.31 -13.48
N THR A 508 33.90 -24.88 -14.58
CA THR A 508 34.58 -24.57 -15.85
C THR A 508 34.59 -23.06 -16.03
N TYR A 509 35.67 -22.55 -16.65
CA TYR A 509 35.87 -21.10 -16.78
C TYR A 509 35.79 -20.65 -18.22
N SER A 510 35.12 -19.48 -18.43
CA SER A 510 35.18 -18.72 -19.67
C SER A 510 35.64 -17.30 -19.31
N VAL A 511 36.81 -16.92 -19.82
CA VAL A 511 37.43 -15.62 -19.51
C VAL A 511 37.15 -14.64 -20.65
N TYR A 512 36.70 -13.43 -20.30
CA TYR A 512 36.46 -12.33 -21.27
C TYR A 512 37.76 -11.76 -21.76
#